data_9e89ea7171665bcca049e441470b128d
#
_entry.id   9e89ea7171665bcca049e441470b128d
#
_cell.length_a   1.000
_cell.length_b   1.000
_cell.length_c   1.000
_cell.angle_alpha   90.00
_cell.angle_beta   90.00
_cell.angle_gamma   90.00
#
_symmetry.space_group_name_H-M   'P 1'
#
loop_
_entity.id
_entity.type
_entity.pdbx_description
1 polymer ?
#
loop_
_entity_poly.entity_id
_entity_poly.type
_entity_poly.pdbx_seq_one_letter_code
_entity_poly.pdbx_strand_id
1 'polypeptide(L)'
;MKVIVIFTYGISLKHWVDSGIYDREMLLYQGLEKEHGIEFTFITFGDSEDLKYFKGFDKSNILPVYSRIKHSKLNFFNFIKSIYFSFSLSKEFTDCQLIKTNQLSGSWIGIILKKVLGIPLIVRTGYNIYEFKVKENKSVLVQTFYKYLTKLSLKYSDLYIVTSNKDNIFLQNMVGTNTNIMVIPNYVPKINLNEADSRHINKIISVGRLEKQKNFFDLLKHLKQ
;
A
#
# COMPACT_ATOMS: atom_id res chain seq x y z
N MET A 1 -1.34 -21.05 4.65
CA MET A 1 -1.80 -19.86 5.41
C MET A 1 -2.57 -18.95 4.46
N LYS A 2 -3.76 -18.45 4.88
CA LYS A 2 -4.58 -17.54 4.06
C LYS A 2 -4.47 -16.10 4.58
N VAL A 3 -4.20 -15.18 3.68
CA VAL A 3 -3.91 -13.77 4.00
C VAL A 3 -4.81 -12.85 3.20
N ILE A 4 -5.46 -11.91 3.88
CA ILE A 4 -6.22 -10.83 3.25
C ILE A 4 -5.24 -9.67 2.97
N VAL A 5 -5.14 -9.26 1.71
CA VAL A 5 -4.33 -8.10 1.30
C VAL A 5 -5.25 -6.97 0.86
N ILE A 6 -5.25 -5.87 1.62
CA ILE A 6 -6.08 -4.71 1.32
C ILE A 6 -5.26 -3.69 0.53
N PHE A 7 -5.70 -3.38 -0.68
CA PHE A 7 -5.09 -2.35 -1.51
C PHE A 7 -5.27 -0.95 -0.90
N THR A 8 -4.47 -0.03 -1.36
CA THR A 8 -4.69 1.40 -1.07
C THR A 8 -6.10 1.78 -1.48
N TYR A 9 -6.84 2.42 -0.57
CA TYR A 9 -8.21 2.85 -0.84
C TYR A 9 -8.31 3.66 -2.13
N GLY A 10 -9.25 3.28 -2.98
CA GLY A 10 -9.48 3.90 -4.29
C GLY A 10 -8.52 3.45 -5.40
N ILE A 11 -7.62 2.49 -5.14
CA ILE A 11 -6.69 1.96 -6.14
C ILE A 11 -7.16 0.58 -6.61
N SER A 12 -7.29 0.43 -7.92
CA SER A 12 -7.61 -0.83 -8.60
C SER A 12 -6.35 -1.59 -9.02
N LEU A 13 -6.49 -2.85 -9.38
CA LEU A 13 -5.41 -3.63 -10.00
C LEU A 13 -5.03 -3.06 -11.38
N LYS A 14 -6.04 -2.64 -12.15
CA LYS A 14 -5.82 -1.92 -13.41
C LYS A 14 -4.91 -0.71 -13.23
N HIS A 15 -5.13 0.09 -12.17
CA HIS A 15 -4.27 1.23 -11.87
C HIS A 15 -2.80 0.81 -11.67
N TRP A 16 -2.53 -0.33 -11.06
CA TRP A 16 -1.16 -0.85 -10.93
C TRP A 16 -0.56 -1.22 -12.28
N VAL A 17 -1.36 -1.81 -13.18
CA VAL A 17 -0.92 -2.12 -14.55
C VAL A 17 -0.60 -0.85 -15.33
N ASP A 18 -1.54 0.11 -15.34
CA ASP A 18 -1.39 1.37 -16.06
C ASP A 18 -0.21 2.22 -15.56
N SER A 19 0.12 2.11 -14.26
CA SER A 19 1.26 2.82 -13.64
C SER A 19 2.58 2.05 -13.67
N GLY A 20 2.61 0.83 -14.24
CA GLY A 20 3.82 0.00 -14.38
C GLY A 20 4.37 -0.55 -13.06
N ILE A 21 3.57 -0.58 -11.99
CA ILE A 21 4.02 -1.12 -10.69
C ILE A 21 3.54 -2.55 -10.43
N TYR A 22 2.67 -3.08 -11.30
CA TYR A 22 2.05 -4.39 -11.16
C TYR A 22 3.07 -5.51 -10.96
N ASP A 23 4.00 -5.67 -11.88
CA ASP A 23 4.96 -6.77 -11.87
C ASP A 23 5.80 -6.75 -10.60
N ARG A 24 6.32 -5.58 -10.21
CA ARG A 24 7.12 -5.44 -9.00
C ARG A 24 6.36 -5.85 -7.74
N GLU A 25 5.12 -5.41 -7.59
CA GLU A 25 4.32 -5.68 -6.38
C GLU A 25 3.81 -7.13 -6.37
N MET A 26 3.40 -7.67 -7.53
CA MET A 26 2.84 -9.03 -7.61
C MET A 26 3.90 -10.12 -7.53
N LEU A 27 5.11 -9.91 -8.05
CA LEU A 27 6.22 -10.86 -7.94
C LEU A 27 6.50 -11.29 -6.51
N LEU A 28 6.40 -10.37 -5.54
CA LEU A 28 6.56 -10.70 -4.13
C LEU A 28 5.50 -11.72 -3.67
N TYR A 29 4.24 -11.48 -3.98
CA TYR A 29 3.14 -12.34 -3.54
C TYR A 29 3.14 -13.68 -4.29
N GLN A 30 3.47 -13.68 -5.59
CA GLN A 30 3.63 -14.90 -6.38
C GLN A 30 4.77 -15.77 -5.83
N GLY A 31 5.90 -15.16 -5.46
CA GLY A 31 6.99 -15.87 -4.80
C GLY A 31 6.57 -16.48 -3.46
N LEU A 32 5.85 -15.73 -2.63
CA LEU A 32 5.35 -16.22 -1.33
C LEU A 32 4.33 -17.35 -1.49
N GLU A 33 3.45 -17.27 -2.49
CA GLU A 33 2.52 -18.38 -2.78
C GLU A 33 3.29 -19.63 -3.22
N LYS A 34 4.21 -19.48 -4.17
CA LYS A 34 4.95 -20.60 -4.76
C LYS A 34 5.91 -21.28 -3.78
N GLU A 35 6.64 -20.49 -3.01
CA GLU A 35 7.71 -21.00 -2.13
C GLU A 35 7.19 -21.41 -0.75
N HIS A 36 6.14 -20.75 -0.26
CA HIS A 36 5.65 -20.95 1.11
C HIS A 36 4.19 -21.40 1.19
N GLY A 37 3.51 -21.58 0.06
CA GLY A 37 2.10 -22.00 0.01
C GLY A 37 1.15 -21.00 0.68
N ILE A 38 1.48 -19.71 0.66
CA ILE A 38 0.64 -18.66 1.23
C ILE A 38 -0.40 -18.26 0.20
N GLU A 39 -1.69 -18.39 0.54
CA GLU A 39 -2.80 -18.01 -0.30
C GLU A 39 -3.22 -16.57 0.01
N PHE A 40 -3.41 -15.75 -1.01
CA PHE A 40 -3.80 -14.36 -0.85
C PHE A 40 -5.20 -14.10 -1.39
N THR A 41 -5.98 -13.31 -0.66
CA THR A 41 -7.18 -12.68 -1.20
C THR A 41 -6.94 -11.16 -1.26
N PHE A 42 -6.83 -10.64 -2.48
CA PHE A 42 -6.58 -9.22 -2.72
C PHE A 42 -7.89 -8.45 -2.80
N ILE A 43 -8.13 -7.54 -1.88
CA ILE A 43 -9.26 -6.62 -1.91
C ILE A 43 -8.81 -5.36 -2.65
N THR A 44 -9.32 -5.14 -3.86
CA THR A 44 -9.02 -3.98 -4.70
C THR A 44 -10.21 -3.04 -4.82
N PHE A 45 -9.96 -1.78 -5.12
CA PHE A 45 -11.01 -0.78 -5.33
C PHE A 45 -11.27 -0.55 -6.82
N GLY A 46 -11.28 -1.65 -7.58
CA GLY A 46 -11.69 -1.72 -8.97
C GLY A 46 -13.05 -2.38 -9.14
N ASP A 47 -13.47 -2.52 -10.38
CA ASP A 47 -14.63 -3.28 -10.80
C ASP A 47 -14.22 -4.65 -11.37
N SER A 48 -15.13 -5.31 -12.10
CA SER A 48 -14.87 -6.62 -12.72
C SER A 48 -13.74 -6.60 -13.75
N GLU A 49 -13.29 -5.43 -14.22
CA GLU A 49 -12.15 -5.32 -15.13
C GLU A 49 -10.84 -5.77 -14.47
N ASP A 50 -10.70 -5.58 -13.15
CA ASP A 50 -9.52 -6.03 -12.39
C ASP A 50 -9.26 -7.53 -12.55
N LEU A 51 -10.30 -8.35 -12.73
CA LEU A 51 -10.19 -9.80 -12.93
C LEU A 51 -9.36 -10.16 -14.17
N LYS A 52 -9.36 -9.32 -15.20
CA LYS A 52 -8.60 -9.55 -16.44
C LYS A 52 -7.10 -9.44 -16.25
N TYR A 53 -6.68 -8.65 -15.26
CA TYR A 53 -5.28 -8.38 -14.96
C TYR A 53 -4.70 -9.30 -13.89
N PHE A 54 -5.53 -10.02 -13.15
CA PHE A 54 -5.09 -10.93 -12.11
C PHE A 54 -4.57 -12.24 -12.72
N LYS A 55 -3.23 -12.41 -12.71
CA LYS A 55 -2.55 -13.54 -13.37
C LYS A 55 -1.36 -14.01 -12.53
N GLY A 56 -0.94 -15.27 -12.77
CA GLY A 56 0.28 -15.84 -12.19
C GLY A 56 0.13 -16.33 -10.74
N PHE A 57 -1.10 -16.62 -10.33
CA PHE A 57 -1.44 -17.25 -9.05
C PHE A 57 -2.23 -18.54 -9.29
N ASP A 58 -1.96 -19.57 -8.48
CA ASP A 58 -2.63 -20.86 -8.58
C ASP A 58 -3.78 -20.99 -7.57
N LYS A 59 -3.60 -20.41 -6.36
CA LYS A 59 -4.55 -20.55 -5.23
C LYS A 59 -5.09 -19.21 -4.74
N SER A 60 -4.35 -18.12 -4.96
CA SER A 60 -4.77 -16.79 -4.57
C SER A 60 -5.89 -16.26 -5.46
N ASN A 61 -6.66 -15.31 -4.94
CA ASN A 61 -7.77 -14.71 -5.65
C ASN A 61 -7.82 -13.19 -5.45
N ILE A 62 -8.69 -12.54 -6.22
CA ILE A 62 -8.92 -11.10 -6.17
C ILE A 62 -10.41 -10.81 -5.96
N LEU A 63 -10.69 -9.80 -5.16
CA LEU A 63 -12.03 -9.31 -4.87
C LEU A 63 -12.11 -7.83 -5.17
N PRO A 64 -12.58 -7.45 -6.38
CA PRO A 64 -12.81 -6.06 -6.72
C PRO A 64 -14.06 -5.53 -6.00
N VAL A 65 -13.90 -4.49 -5.18
CA VAL A 65 -14.99 -3.95 -4.33
C VAL A 65 -16.15 -3.44 -5.18
N TYR A 66 -15.86 -2.73 -6.27
CA TYR A 66 -16.90 -2.14 -7.11
C TYR A 66 -17.56 -3.11 -8.09
N SER A 67 -17.15 -4.37 -8.12
CA SER A 67 -17.95 -5.44 -8.74
C SER A 67 -19.17 -5.84 -7.90
N ARG A 68 -19.12 -5.56 -6.57
CA ARG A 68 -20.17 -5.94 -5.60
C ARG A 68 -21.00 -4.77 -5.08
N ILE A 69 -20.40 -3.59 -5.01
CA ILE A 69 -21.06 -2.36 -4.56
C ILE A 69 -20.97 -1.27 -5.62
N LYS A 70 -22.09 -0.61 -5.89
CA LYS A 70 -22.12 0.49 -6.88
C LYS A 70 -21.20 1.64 -6.43
N HIS A 71 -20.25 2.02 -7.27
CA HIS A 71 -19.42 3.21 -7.07
C HIS A 71 -20.29 4.48 -7.08
N SER A 72 -20.08 5.37 -6.11
CA SER A 72 -20.74 6.66 -6.04
C SER A 72 -19.84 7.76 -6.61
N LYS A 73 -20.43 8.78 -7.24
CA LYS A 73 -19.70 9.97 -7.68
C LYS A 73 -19.08 10.76 -6.51
N LEU A 74 -19.65 10.65 -5.31
CA LEU A 74 -19.19 11.34 -4.11
C LEU A 74 -18.30 10.41 -3.27
N ASN A 75 -17.04 10.79 -3.09
CA ASN A 75 -16.04 10.02 -2.35
C ASN A 75 -16.44 9.69 -0.91
N PHE A 76 -17.18 10.60 -0.26
CA PHE A 76 -17.67 10.38 1.09
C PHE A 76 -18.60 9.15 1.19
N PHE A 77 -19.52 9.00 0.25
CA PHE A 77 -20.38 7.81 0.23
C PHE A 77 -19.62 6.53 -0.06
N ASN A 78 -18.58 6.58 -0.91
CA ASN A 78 -17.72 5.42 -1.14
C ASN A 78 -16.96 5.03 0.12
N PHE A 79 -16.53 6.02 0.91
CA PHE A 79 -15.90 5.77 2.22
C PHE A 79 -16.86 5.06 3.18
N ILE A 80 -18.09 5.58 3.35
CA ILE A 80 -19.11 4.93 4.20
C ILE A 80 -19.42 3.51 3.71
N LYS A 81 -19.59 3.35 2.38
CA LYS A 81 -19.83 2.01 1.79
C LYS A 81 -18.67 1.06 2.08
N SER A 82 -17.42 1.52 2.08
CA SER A 82 -16.27 0.67 2.39
C SER A 82 -16.30 0.16 3.83
N ILE A 83 -16.83 0.93 4.78
CA ILE A 83 -17.03 0.52 6.17
C ILE A 83 -18.09 -0.59 6.24
N TYR A 84 -19.25 -0.39 5.63
CA TYR A 84 -20.32 -1.39 5.57
C TYR A 84 -19.86 -2.67 4.89
N PHE A 85 -19.17 -2.53 3.79
CA PHE A 85 -18.64 -3.64 3.02
C PHE A 85 -17.67 -4.49 3.84
N SER A 86 -16.85 -3.87 4.69
CA SER A 86 -15.92 -4.60 5.57
C SER A 86 -16.65 -5.56 6.52
N PHE A 87 -17.79 -5.18 7.06
CA PHE A 87 -18.61 -6.07 7.88
C PHE A 87 -19.24 -7.20 7.07
N SER A 88 -19.68 -6.94 5.84
CA SER A 88 -20.20 -7.99 4.95
C SER A 88 -19.13 -9.00 4.56
N LEU A 89 -17.93 -8.53 4.26
CA LEU A 89 -16.79 -9.36 3.87
C LEU A 89 -16.31 -10.30 4.98
N SER A 90 -16.47 -9.92 6.23
CA SER A 90 -15.98 -10.74 7.35
C SER A 90 -16.52 -12.16 7.34
N LYS A 91 -17.74 -12.37 6.84
CA LYS A 91 -18.35 -13.69 6.72
C LYS A 91 -17.65 -14.61 5.70
N GLU A 92 -16.96 -14.04 4.71
CA GLU A 92 -16.24 -14.78 3.68
C GLU A 92 -14.80 -15.13 4.06
N PHE A 93 -14.28 -14.52 5.13
CA PHE A 93 -12.86 -14.60 5.52
C PHE A 93 -12.63 -15.31 6.85
N THR A 94 -13.57 -16.15 7.27
CA THR A 94 -13.48 -16.86 8.57
C THR A 94 -12.34 -17.85 8.65
N ASP A 95 -11.78 -18.28 7.51
CA ASP A 95 -10.63 -19.19 7.41
C ASP A 95 -9.31 -18.48 7.17
N CYS A 96 -9.31 -17.14 7.14
CA CYS A 96 -8.09 -16.34 7.03
C CYS A 96 -7.36 -16.21 8.36
N GLN A 97 -6.04 -16.12 8.33
CA GLN A 97 -5.19 -16.04 9.52
C GLN A 97 -4.47 -14.72 9.69
N LEU A 98 -4.47 -13.86 8.67
CA LEU A 98 -3.74 -12.60 8.69
C LEU A 98 -4.38 -11.56 7.79
N ILE A 99 -4.36 -10.31 8.20
CA ILE A 99 -4.72 -9.16 7.39
C ILE A 99 -3.47 -8.29 7.16
N LYS A 100 -3.25 -7.87 5.93
CA LYS A 100 -2.18 -6.94 5.56
C LYS A 100 -2.73 -5.80 4.72
N THR A 101 -2.32 -4.57 4.99
CA THR A 101 -2.60 -3.44 4.11
C THR A 101 -1.38 -3.08 3.26
N ASN A 102 -1.61 -2.58 2.05
CA ASN A 102 -0.52 -2.09 1.21
C ASN A 102 -0.07 -0.68 1.57
N GLN A 103 -0.99 0.14 2.07
CA GLN A 103 -0.74 1.51 2.51
C GLN A 103 -1.66 1.87 3.68
N LEU A 104 -1.43 3.03 4.30
CA LEU A 104 -2.29 3.56 5.35
C LEU A 104 -3.74 3.76 4.89
N SER A 105 -3.94 4.29 3.67
CA SER A 105 -5.29 4.47 3.13
C SER A 105 -5.94 3.11 2.88
N GLY A 106 -7.05 2.83 3.58
CA GLY A 106 -7.72 1.54 3.62
C GLY A 106 -7.50 0.77 4.92
N SER A 107 -6.60 1.23 5.82
CA SER A 107 -6.33 0.56 7.11
C SER A 107 -7.55 0.46 8.01
N TRP A 108 -8.54 1.36 7.90
CA TRP A 108 -9.82 1.25 8.63
C TRP A 108 -10.56 -0.05 8.31
N ILE A 109 -10.49 -0.53 7.05
CA ILE A 109 -11.06 -1.83 6.65
C ILE A 109 -10.33 -2.95 7.39
N GLY A 110 -8.99 -2.90 7.41
CA GLY A 110 -8.17 -3.87 8.15
C GLY A 110 -8.48 -3.87 9.66
N ILE A 111 -8.66 -2.70 10.27
CA ILE A 111 -9.03 -2.56 11.68
C ILE A 111 -10.41 -3.17 11.97
N ILE A 112 -11.39 -2.94 11.08
CA ILE A 112 -12.73 -3.51 11.22
C ILE A 112 -12.66 -5.04 11.10
N LEU A 113 -12.02 -5.55 10.06
CA LEU A 113 -11.86 -6.99 9.85
C LEU A 113 -11.12 -7.66 11.01
N LYS A 114 -10.04 -7.05 11.52
CA LYS A 114 -9.34 -7.54 12.71
C LYS A 114 -10.29 -7.68 13.91
N LYS A 115 -11.10 -6.66 14.18
CA LYS A 115 -12.04 -6.68 15.31
C LYS A 115 -13.14 -7.72 15.18
N VAL A 116 -13.60 -7.98 13.94
CA VAL A 116 -14.69 -8.92 13.69
C VAL A 116 -14.18 -10.36 13.61
N LEU A 117 -13.03 -10.57 12.97
CA LEU A 117 -12.46 -11.90 12.75
C LEU A 117 -11.54 -12.37 13.90
N GLY A 118 -11.03 -11.45 14.73
CA GLY A 118 -10.08 -11.78 15.79
C GLY A 118 -8.68 -12.17 15.31
N ILE A 119 -8.32 -11.86 14.06
CA ILE A 119 -7.04 -12.23 13.45
C ILE A 119 -6.07 -11.04 13.41
N PRO A 120 -4.73 -11.27 13.38
CA PRO A 120 -3.74 -10.20 13.40
C PRO A 120 -3.78 -9.31 12.15
N LEU A 121 -3.38 -8.04 12.35
CA LEU A 121 -3.34 -7.00 11.33
C LEU A 121 -1.92 -6.43 11.19
N ILE A 122 -1.37 -6.50 9.99
CA ILE A 122 -0.16 -5.79 9.58
C ILE A 122 -0.56 -4.55 8.77
N VAL A 123 -0.20 -3.37 9.24
CA VAL A 123 -0.34 -2.13 8.47
C VAL A 123 1.02 -1.77 7.89
N ARG A 124 1.13 -1.73 6.57
CA ARG A 124 2.34 -1.29 5.87
C ARG A 124 2.14 0.10 5.27
N THR A 125 3.18 0.93 5.34
CA THR A 125 3.19 2.23 4.67
C THR A 125 4.50 2.39 3.90
N GLY A 126 4.40 2.83 2.65
CA GLY A 126 5.57 3.14 1.81
C GLY A 126 6.12 4.54 2.06
N TYR A 127 5.38 5.40 2.77
CA TYR A 127 5.75 6.76 3.14
C TYR A 127 4.77 7.31 4.18
N ASN A 128 5.19 8.35 4.91
CA ASN A 128 4.33 9.00 5.90
C ASN A 128 3.32 9.94 5.19
N ILE A 129 2.11 9.42 4.98
CA ILE A 129 1.06 10.16 4.26
C ILE A 129 0.63 11.43 5.00
N TYR A 130 0.61 11.44 6.33
CA TYR A 130 0.28 12.63 7.12
C TYR A 130 1.30 13.75 6.86
N GLU A 131 2.59 13.47 7.02
CA GLU A 131 3.66 14.44 6.74
C GLU A 131 3.57 14.95 5.29
N PHE A 132 3.23 14.05 4.37
CA PHE A 132 3.06 14.39 2.96
C PHE A 132 1.90 15.37 2.74
N LYS A 133 0.75 15.15 3.40
CA LYS A 133 -0.40 16.05 3.32
C LYS A 133 -0.14 17.42 3.94
N VAL A 134 0.69 17.48 4.99
CA VAL A 134 1.18 18.74 5.56
C VAL A 134 2.05 19.50 4.54
N LYS A 135 3.03 18.83 3.92
CA LYS A 135 3.91 19.42 2.91
C LYS A 135 3.19 19.88 1.65
N GLU A 136 2.12 19.19 1.27
CA GLU A 136 1.26 19.56 0.15
C GLU A 136 0.29 20.71 0.49
N ASN A 137 0.33 21.27 1.69
CA ASN A 137 -0.60 22.30 2.19
C ASN A 137 -2.09 21.92 1.98
N LYS A 138 -2.42 20.62 2.17
CA LYS A 138 -3.83 20.18 2.11
C LYS A 138 -4.63 20.80 3.26
N SER A 139 -5.96 20.84 3.11
CA SER A 139 -6.83 21.40 4.15
C SER A 139 -6.59 20.75 5.51
N VAL A 140 -6.80 21.51 6.59
CA VAL A 140 -6.64 21.05 7.97
C VAL A 140 -7.46 19.79 8.24
N LEU A 141 -8.65 19.68 7.68
CA LEU A 141 -9.52 18.50 7.80
C LEU A 141 -8.84 17.25 7.23
N VAL A 142 -8.20 17.34 6.05
CA VAL A 142 -7.49 16.23 5.43
C VAL A 142 -6.26 15.84 6.26
N GLN A 143 -5.47 16.83 6.71
CA GLN A 143 -4.31 16.58 7.57
C GLN A 143 -4.73 15.89 8.88
N THR A 144 -5.79 16.38 9.53
CA THR A 144 -6.33 15.83 10.76
C THR A 144 -6.83 14.41 10.57
N PHE A 145 -7.56 14.14 9.49
CA PHE A 145 -8.00 12.79 9.15
C PHE A 145 -6.82 11.81 9.08
N TYR A 146 -5.77 12.13 8.30
CA TYR A 146 -4.61 11.24 8.17
C TYR A 146 -3.81 11.12 9.47
N LYS A 147 -3.73 12.17 10.27
CA LYS A 147 -3.11 12.11 11.60
C LYS A 147 -3.83 11.11 12.52
N TYR A 148 -5.15 11.19 12.60
CA TYR A 148 -5.94 10.27 13.40
C TYR A 148 -5.93 8.86 12.85
N LEU A 149 -6.02 8.68 11.52
CA LEU A 149 -5.93 7.37 10.90
C LEU A 149 -4.59 6.71 11.19
N THR A 150 -3.48 7.46 11.14
CA THR A 150 -2.16 6.95 11.53
C THR A 150 -2.14 6.49 12.97
N LYS A 151 -2.64 7.31 13.91
CA LYS A 151 -2.72 6.95 15.32
C LYS A 151 -3.58 5.71 15.59
N LEU A 152 -4.74 5.62 14.93
CA LEU A 152 -5.62 4.45 15.04
C LEU A 152 -4.94 3.20 14.47
N SER A 153 -4.27 3.31 13.34
CA SER A 153 -3.58 2.20 12.71
C SER A 153 -2.42 1.70 13.59
N LEU A 154 -1.64 2.60 14.19
CA LEU A 154 -0.60 2.25 15.15
C LEU A 154 -1.17 1.57 16.40
N LYS A 155 -2.32 2.05 16.90
CA LYS A 155 -2.96 1.49 18.11
C LYS A 155 -3.53 0.09 17.88
N TYR A 156 -4.10 -0.18 16.70
CA TYR A 156 -4.85 -1.40 16.43
C TYR A 156 -4.12 -2.43 15.57
N SER A 157 -3.00 -2.09 14.93
CA SER A 157 -2.18 -3.09 14.25
C SER A 157 -1.33 -3.88 15.24
N ASP A 158 -1.10 -5.16 14.94
CA ASP A 158 -0.15 -5.99 15.68
C ASP A 158 1.28 -5.70 15.23
N LEU A 159 1.43 -5.28 13.97
CA LEU A 159 2.69 -4.83 13.40
C LEU A 159 2.43 -3.65 12.46
N TYR A 160 3.23 -2.60 12.60
CA TYR A 160 3.22 -1.46 11.70
C TYR A 160 4.55 -1.39 10.93
N ILE A 161 4.52 -1.50 9.61
CA ILE A 161 5.72 -1.53 8.77
C ILE A 161 5.89 -0.19 8.07
N VAL A 162 7.08 0.37 8.21
CA VAL A 162 7.55 1.56 7.48
C VAL A 162 8.77 1.22 6.62
N THR A 163 9.08 2.07 5.65
CA THR A 163 10.18 1.80 4.71
C THR A 163 11.49 2.51 5.06
N SER A 164 11.47 3.41 6.05
CA SER A 164 12.65 4.18 6.46
C SER A 164 12.73 4.39 7.97
N ASN A 165 13.96 4.51 8.48
CA ASN A 165 14.21 4.88 9.88
C ASN A 165 13.66 6.27 10.22
N LYS A 166 13.64 7.20 9.26
CA LYS A 166 13.06 8.53 9.45
C LYS A 166 11.57 8.45 9.78
N ASP A 167 10.83 7.62 9.04
CA ASP A 167 9.39 7.42 9.31
C ASP A 167 9.18 6.75 10.66
N ASN A 168 10.02 5.78 11.03
CA ASN A 168 9.95 5.14 12.34
C ASN A 168 10.13 6.16 13.48
N ILE A 169 11.19 6.97 13.45
CA ILE A 169 11.45 8.01 14.46
C ILE A 169 10.28 9.00 14.53
N PHE A 170 9.79 9.45 13.38
CA PHE A 170 8.64 10.36 13.33
C PHE A 170 7.39 9.79 14.01
N LEU A 171 7.09 8.52 13.73
CA LEU A 171 5.91 7.85 14.30
C LEU A 171 6.07 7.59 15.80
N GLN A 172 7.25 7.19 16.26
CA GLN A 172 7.54 7.03 17.68
C GLN A 172 7.35 8.35 18.45
N ASN A 173 7.81 9.47 17.88
CA ASN A 173 7.60 10.81 18.47
C ASN A 173 6.12 11.22 18.49
N MET A 174 5.30 10.72 17.56
CA MET A 174 3.88 11.06 17.47
C MET A 174 3.01 10.29 18.48
N VAL A 175 3.38 9.06 18.83
CA VAL A 175 2.52 8.15 19.65
C VAL A 175 3.22 7.56 20.87
N GLY A 176 4.52 7.81 21.07
CA GLY A 176 5.35 7.21 22.11
C GLY A 176 6.05 5.92 21.65
N THR A 177 6.98 5.45 22.47
CA THR A 177 7.92 4.36 22.12
C THR A 177 7.34 2.94 22.20
N ASN A 178 6.11 2.79 22.66
CA ASN A 178 5.52 1.46 22.95
C ASN A 178 4.71 0.88 21.78
N THR A 179 5.09 1.21 20.54
CA THR A 179 4.40 0.70 19.34
C THR A 179 5.28 -0.31 18.60
N ASN A 180 4.66 -1.39 18.12
CA ASN A 180 5.36 -2.43 17.35
C ASN A 180 5.58 -1.96 15.91
N ILE A 181 6.59 -1.11 15.70
CA ILE A 181 6.97 -0.58 14.39
C ILE A 181 8.23 -1.30 13.91
N MET A 182 8.19 -1.80 12.68
CA MET A 182 9.32 -2.42 12.02
C MET A 182 9.71 -1.67 10.74
N VAL A 183 11.00 -1.49 10.52
CA VAL A 183 11.52 -0.91 9.28
C VAL A 183 11.82 -2.01 8.28
N ILE A 184 11.04 -2.09 7.21
CA ILE A 184 11.25 -3.02 6.09
C ILE A 184 11.27 -2.21 4.80
N PRO A 185 12.43 -2.08 4.13
CA PRO A 185 12.54 -1.39 2.84
C PRO A 185 11.62 -1.99 1.79
N ASN A 186 11.38 -1.22 0.72
CA ASN A 186 10.63 -1.73 -0.42
C ASN A 186 11.35 -2.91 -1.06
N TYR A 187 10.60 -3.94 -1.43
CA TYR A 187 11.11 -5.05 -2.20
C TYR A 187 11.64 -4.59 -3.55
N VAL A 188 12.82 -5.08 -3.90
CA VAL A 188 13.43 -4.89 -5.21
C VAL A 188 13.76 -6.27 -5.75
N PRO A 189 13.25 -6.66 -6.93
CA PRO A 189 13.59 -7.94 -7.52
C PRO A 189 15.10 -8.04 -7.75
N LYS A 190 15.67 -9.21 -7.49
CA LYS A 190 17.07 -9.47 -7.83
C LYS A 190 17.20 -9.47 -9.35
N ILE A 191 17.89 -8.50 -9.89
CA ILE A 191 18.23 -8.44 -11.32
C ILE A 191 19.62 -9.03 -11.48
N ASN A 192 19.76 -10.03 -12.35
CA ASN A 192 21.09 -10.46 -12.79
C ASN A 192 21.64 -9.33 -13.67
N LEU A 193 22.49 -8.51 -13.08
CA LEU A 193 23.24 -7.52 -13.83
C LEU A 193 24.28 -8.30 -14.65
N ASN A 194 24.12 -8.32 -15.96
CA ASN A 194 25.22 -8.59 -16.84
C ASN A 194 26.32 -7.56 -16.54
N GLU A 195 27.59 -7.96 -16.59
CA GLU A 195 28.73 -7.10 -16.30
C GLU A 195 28.55 -5.74 -16.95
N ALA A 196 28.64 -4.69 -16.14
CA ALA A 196 28.39 -3.33 -16.59
C ALA A 196 29.44 -2.98 -17.66
N ASP A 197 28.98 -2.80 -18.89
CA ASP A 197 29.73 -2.09 -19.93
C ASP A 197 30.30 -0.79 -19.37
N SER A 198 31.46 -0.38 -19.86
CA SER A 198 32.24 0.76 -19.40
C SER A 198 31.39 1.97 -19.00
N ARG A 199 31.53 2.42 -17.76
CA ARG A 199 30.86 3.63 -17.26
C ARG A 199 31.34 4.85 -18.06
N HIS A 200 30.42 5.57 -18.66
CA HIS A 200 30.72 6.83 -19.31
C HIS A 200 30.89 7.95 -18.25
N ILE A 201 32.08 8.48 -18.13
CA ILE A 201 32.44 9.51 -17.12
C ILE A 201 31.57 10.78 -17.24
N ASN A 202 31.11 11.12 -18.45
CA ASN A 202 30.36 12.36 -18.73
C ASN A 202 28.84 12.15 -18.86
N LYS A 203 28.28 11.03 -18.37
CA LYS A 203 26.84 10.77 -18.42
C LYS A 203 26.25 10.75 -17.03
N ILE A 204 25.23 11.58 -16.79
CA ILE A 204 24.40 11.57 -15.60
C ILE A 204 23.06 10.98 -15.97
N ILE A 205 22.66 9.93 -15.26
CA ILE A 205 21.34 9.31 -15.41
C ILE A 205 20.51 9.65 -14.18
N SER A 206 19.33 10.21 -14.40
CA SER A 206 18.35 10.43 -13.34
C SER A 206 17.05 9.72 -13.69
N VAL A 207 16.55 8.90 -12.75
CA VAL A 207 15.35 8.08 -12.94
C VAL A 207 14.31 8.47 -11.91
N GLY A 208 13.08 8.75 -12.37
CA GLY A 208 11.99 9.07 -11.48
C GLY A 208 10.78 9.64 -12.23
N ARG A 209 9.66 9.78 -11.53
CA ARG A 209 8.48 10.45 -12.08
C ARG A 209 8.78 11.96 -12.22
N LEU A 210 8.26 12.60 -13.28
CA LEU A 210 8.39 14.04 -13.50
C LEU A 210 7.45 14.81 -12.56
N GLU A 211 7.73 14.73 -11.26
CA GLU A 211 6.96 15.38 -10.21
C GLU A 211 7.83 16.41 -9.47
N LYS A 212 7.20 17.45 -8.92
CA LYS A 212 7.87 18.49 -8.12
C LYS A 212 8.74 17.91 -7.00
N GLN A 213 8.32 16.79 -6.41
CA GLN A 213 9.04 16.07 -5.36
C GLN A 213 10.42 15.56 -5.81
N LYS A 214 10.59 15.23 -7.10
CA LYS A 214 11.85 14.70 -7.66
C LYS A 214 12.82 15.79 -8.09
N ASN A 215 12.36 17.03 -8.12
CA ASN A 215 13.15 18.24 -8.27
C ASN A 215 14.12 18.24 -9.49
N PHE A 216 13.69 17.67 -10.62
CA PHE A 216 14.48 17.62 -11.85
C PHE A 216 14.86 19.01 -12.37
N PHE A 217 14.04 20.03 -12.09
CA PHE A 217 14.34 21.39 -12.53
C PHE A 217 15.63 21.96 -11.90
N ASP A 218 15.83 21.72 -10.60
CA ASP A 218 17.04 22.19 -9.92
C ASP A 218 18.25 21.39 -10.39
N LEU A 219 18.11 20.08 -10.61
CA LEU A 219 19.17 19.27 -11.22
C LEU A 219 19.59 19.85 -12.58
N LEU A 220 18.65 20.15 -13.45
CA LEU A 220 18.94 20.71 -14.79
C LEU A 220 19.56 22.10 -14.72
N LYS A 221 19.19 22.95 -13.75
CA LYS A 221 19.81 24.26 -13.54
C LYS A 221 21.30 24.13 -13.15
N HIS A 222 21.63 23.20 -12.26
CA HIS A 222 23.02 23.00 -11.83
C HIS A 222 23.90 22.32 -12.88
N LEU A 223 23.32 21.59 -13.83
CA LEU A 223 24.05 20.98 -14.95
C LEU A 223 24.34 21.97 -16.09
N LYS A 224 23.72 23.16 -16.10
CA LYS A 224 23.97 24.22 -17.09
C LYS A 224 25.07 25.21 -16.68
N GLN A 225 25.59 25.10 -15.49
CA GLN A 225 26.73 25.85 -14.98
C GLN A 225 28.03 25.07 -15.20
#